data_6be8cc908cc4c1b09a2799f09aabc23c
#
_entry.id   6be8cc908cc4c1b09a2799f09aabc23c
#
_cell.length_a   1.000
_cell.length_b   1.000
_cell.length_c   1.000
_cell.angle_alpha   90.00
_cell.angle_beta   90.00
_cell.angle_gamma   90.00
#
_symmetry.space_group_name_H-M   'P 1'
#
loop_
_entity.id
_entity.type
_entity.pdbx_description
1 polymer ?
#
loop_
_entity_poly.entity_id
_entity_poly.type
_entity_poly.pdbx_seq_one_letter_code
_entity_poly.pdbx_strand_id
1 'polypeptide(L)'
;PLLCRLQTEIIMKSNQYNRREVRFAWLLIIPAFIFIGIIIFYPMVMAFYTSLHQVDLTRKAQGMPFIGFKNYIDILKSSGFWASINRTAYFTVVSIVIEMVIGFLIALLLNQKFWARGILRSLLLVPWALPITVDAIMWKWIFNANYGAFNALLKQIGLIDSYRGWLTRPWSAMHCVIVADVWKITQLVALLLLAGLQTIPREMYEAATVDGASWWRSLFSITLPLLKPTITVVLVMRTLDAFRVFDIVYIMTSGGPA
;
A
#
# COMPACT_ATOMS: atom_id res chain seq x y z
N PRO A 1 22.19 52.65 1.28
CA PRO A 1 20.96 52.93 2.04
C PRO A 1 19.70 52.70 1.21
N LEU A 2 19.66 52.99 -0.11
CA LEU A 2 18.51 52.82 -0.97
C LEU A 2 18.15 51.35 -1.27
N LEU A 3 19.15 50.50 -1.50
CA LEU A 3 18.97 49.07 -1.75
C LEU A 3 18.41 48.31 -0.53
N CYS A 4 18.82 48.73 0.70
CA CYS A 4 18.32 48.14 1.93
C CYS A 4 16.85 48.54 2.20
N ARG A 5 16.41 49.72 1.83
CA ARG A 5 14.99 50.14 1.90
C ARG A 5 14.14 49.43 0.89
N LEU A 6 14.61 49.23 -0.36
CA LEU A 6 13.89 48.48 -1.39
C LEU A 6 13.72 47.01 -1.00
N GLN A 7 14.73 46.37 -0.42
CA GLN A 7 14.62 44.99 0.10
C GLN A 7 13.61 44.88 1.26
N THR A 8 13.61 45.84 2.19
CA THR A 8 12.64 45.86 3.30
C THR A 8 11.22 46.14 2.81
N GLU A 9 11.04 46.99 1.83
CA GLU A 9 9.69 47.20 1.21
C GLU A 9 9.18 45.99 0.44
N ILE A 10 10.05 45.26 -0.29
CA ILE A 10 9.70 44.04 -0.99
C ILE A 10 9.33 42.94 0.01
N ILE A 11 10.06 42.79 1.10
CA ILE A 11 9.80 41.80 2.16
C ILE A 11 8.51 42.17 2.94
N MET A 12 8.24 43.45 3.19
CA MET A 12 7.01 43.88 3.85
C MET A 12 5.78 43.76 2.93
N LYS A 13 5.92 43.99 1.65
CA LYS A 13 4.83 43.76 0.65
C LYS A 13 4.53 42.29 0.43
N SER A 14 5.50 41.40 0.57
CA SER A 14 5.33 39.94 0.50
C SER A 14 4.47 39.38 1.65
N ASN A 15 4.37 40.06 2.78
CA ASN A 15 3.69 39.56 3.97
C ASN A 15 2.28 40.12 4.18
N GLN A 16 1.79 40.99 3.31
CA GLN A 16 0.40 41.41 3.29
C GLN A 16 -0.38 40.62 2.24
N TYR A 17 -0.67 39.35 2.55
CA TYR A 17 -1.77 38.66 1.85
C TYR A 17 -3.01 39.58 1.97
N ASN A 18 -3.42 40.10 0.83
CA ASN A 18 -4.59 40.96 0.77
C ASN A 18 -5.77 40.20 1.43
N ARG A 19 -6.41 40.79 2.40
CA ARG A 19 -7.54 40.15 3.14
C ARG A 19 -8.62 39.60 2.18
N ARG A 20 -8.72 40.14 0.99
CA ARG A 20 -9.57 39.64 -0.09
C ARG A 20 -9.10 38.28 -0.61
N GLU A 21 -7.81 38.09 -0.86
CA GLU A 21 -7.24 36.81 -1.35
C GLU A 21 -7.38 35.71 -0.30
N VAL A 22 -7.14 36.04 0.96
CA VAL A 22 -7.34 35.11 2.07
C VAL A 22 -8.82 34.69 2.20
N ARG A 23 -9.75 35.64 2.09
CA ARG A 23 -11.20 35.31 2.11
C ARG A 23 -11.61 34.46 0.91
N PHE A 24 -11.09 34.76 -0.28
CA PHE A 24 -11.34 33.98 -1.47
C PHE A 24 -10.77 32.56 -1.36
N ALA A 25 -9.53 32.41 -0.84
CA ALA A 25 -8.94 31.11 -0.55
C ALA A 25 -9.78 30.29 0.43
N TRP A 26 -10.25 30.91 1.53
CA TRP A 26 -11.15 30.24 2.47
C TRP A 26 -12.48 29.82 1.81
N LEU A 27 -13.07 30.67 0.97
CA LEU A 27 -14.31 30.37 0.28
C LEU A 27 -14.19 29.18 -0.67
N LEU A 28 -13.02 28.99 -1.28
CA LEU A 28 -12.72 27.83 -2.12
C LEU A 28 -12.46 26.55 -1.29
N ILE A 29 -11.88 26.69 -0.09
CA ILE A 29 -11.48 25.55 0.73
C ILE A 29 -12.62 25.09 1.66
N ILE A 30 -13.49 26.01 2.14
CA ILE A 30 -14.61 25.67 3.05
C ILE A 30 -15.49 24.53 2.54
N PRO A 31 -15.96 24.50 1.27
CA PRO A 31 -16.77 23.37 0.80
C PRO A 31 -16.08 22.02 0.98
N ALA A 32 -14.77 21.94 0.67
CA ALA A 32 -14.00 20.71 0.85
C ALA A 32 -13.92 20.33 2.33
N PHE A 33 -13.67 21.28 3.24
CA PHE A 33 -13.66 21.02 4.68
C PHE A 33 -15.02 20.57 5.21
N ILE A 34 -16.13 21.13 4.70
CA ILE A 34 -17.50 20.70 5.06
C ILE A 34 -17.70 19.23 4.64
N PHE A 35 -17.35 18.85 3.40
CA PHE A 35 -17.46 17.47 2.95
C PHE A 35 -16.59 16.51 3.76
N ILE A 36 -15.34 16.86 4.05
CA ILE A 36 -14.44 16.09 4.92
C ILE A 36 -15.04 15.96 6.33
N GLY A 37 -15.58 17.06 6.88
CA GLY A 37 -16.23 17.07 8.18
C GLY A 37 -17.40 16.10 8.26
N ILE A 38 -18.30 16.15 7.29
CA ILE A 38 -19.50 15.29 7.26
C ILE A 38 -19.14 13.83 6.95
N ILE A 39 -18.30 13.56 5.96
CA ILE A 39 -18.08 12.22 5.44
C ILE A 39 -17.02 11.46 6.26
N ILE A 40 -16.04 12.15 6.83
CA ILE A 40 -14.93 11.52 7.55
C ILE A 40 -15.04 11.75 9.06
N PHE A 41 -15.11 13.02 9.50
CA PHE A 41 -15.08 13.31 10.94
C PHE A 41 -16.33 12.87 11.67
N TYR A 42 -17.52 13.07 11.09
CA TYR A 42 -18.78 12.67 11.74
C TYR A 42 -18.84 11.15 11.99
N PRO A 43 -18.61 10.25 10.99
CA PRO A 43 -18.58 8.81 11.26
C PRO A 43 -17.48 8.39 12.22
N MET A 44 -16.31 9.05 12.20
CA MET A 44 -15.22 8.77 13.13
C MET A 44 -15.60 9.10 14.58
N VAL A 45 -16.24 10.24 14.82
CA VAL A 45 -16.74 10.62 16.15
C VAL A 45 -17.84 9.67 16.60
N MET A 46 -18.76 9.30 15.70
CA MET A 46 -19.82 8.33 16.00
C MET A 46 -19.26 6.93 16.28
N ALA A 47 -18.23 6.50 15.55
CA ALA A 47 -17.55 5.23 15.83
C ALA A 47 -16.89 5.25 17.22
N PHE A 48 -16.22 6.34 17.58
CA PHE A 48 -15.67 6.51 18.92
C PHE A 48 -16.75 6.52 20.00
N TYR A 49 -17.84 7.27 19.79
CA TYR A 49 -18.98 7.29 20.71
C TYR A 49 -19.56 5.89 20.91
N THR A 50 -19.86 5.18 19.83
CA THR A 50 -20.41 3.81 19.89
C THR A 50 -19.44 2.82 20.50
N SER A 51 -18.12 3.01 20.36
CA SER A 51 -17.11 2.12 20.97
C SER A 51 -17.13 2.13 22.50
N LEU A 52 -17.65 3.22 23.11
CA LEU A 52 -17.81 3.36 24.56
C LEU A 52 -19.17 2.85 25.06
N HIS A 53 -20.02 2.36 24.14
CA HIS A 53 -21.36 1.86 24.46
C HIS A 53 -21.46 0.37 24.09
N GLN A 54 -22.34 -0.34 24.77
CA GLN A 54 -22.73 -1.69 24.37
C GLN A 54 -23.78 -1.59 23.25
N VAL A 55 -23.39 -1.96 22.03
CA VAL A 55 -24.25 -1.93 20.85
C VAL A 55 -24.60 -3.35 20.46
N ASP A 56 -25.86 -3.76 20.66
CA ASP A 56 -26.37 -5.04 20.18
C ASP A 56 -27.31 -4.79 18.98
N LEU A 57 -26.81 -5.14 17.79
CA LEU A 57 -27.56 -4.95 16.55
C LEU A 57 -28.81 -5.84 16.46
N THR A 58 -28.87 -6.92 17.25
CA THR A 58 -30.00 -7.86 17.27
C THR A 58 -31.08 -7.40 18.25
N ARG A 59 -30.74 -6.59 19.24
CA ARG A 59 -31.64 -6.14 20.33
C ARG A 59 -31.77 -4.62 20.39
N LYS A 60 -32.14 -4.02 19.27
CA LYS A 60 -32.30 -2.55 19.16
C LYS A 60 -33.21 -1.89 20.24
N ALA A 61 -34.12 -2.65 20.81
CA ALA A 61 -35.05 -2.14 21.84
C ALA A 61 -34.41 -1.91 23.22
N GLN A 62 -33.20 -2.40 23.50
CA GLN A 62 -32.57 -2.33 24.83
C GLN A 62 -31.74 -1.06 25.06
N GLY A 63 -31.66 -0.16 24.06
CA GLY A 63 -30.85 1.06 24.15
C GLY A 63 -29.33 0.78 23.99
N MET A 64 -28.53 1.82 24.18
CA MET A 64 -27.06 1.75 24.11
C MET A 64 -26.47 2.16 25.46
N PRO A 65 -26.38 1.27 26.45
CA PRO A 65 -25.82 1.63 27.75
C PRO A 65 -24.33 1.98 27.60
N PHE A 66 -23.93 3.02 28.34
CA PHE A 66 -22.54 3.43 28.42
C PHE A 66 -21.73 2.43 29.24
N ILE A 67 -20.67 1.84 28.68
CA ILE A 67 -19.83 0.83 29.32
C ILE A 67 -18.36 1.27 29.42
N GLY A 68 -18.05 2.50 29.02
CA GLY A 68 -16.70 3.03 29.04
C GLY A 68 -15.72 2.20 28.19
N PHE A 69 -14.57 1.88 28.74
CA PHE A 69 -13.50 1.15 28.02
C PHE A 69 -13.64 -0.38 28.06
N LYS A 70 -14.78 -0.92 28.49
CA LYS A 70 -14.96 -2.37 28.60
C LYS A 70 -14.72 -3.11 27.27
N ASN A 71 -15.24 -2.60 26.16
CA ASN A 71 -15.03 -3.16 24.82
C ASN A 71 -13.52 -3.31 24.49
N TYR A 72 -12.73 -2.29 24.83
CA TYR A 72 -11.28 -2.29 24.60
C TYR A 72 -10.57 -3.35 25.45
N ILE A 73 -10.95 -3.44 26.71
CA ILE A 73 -10.38 -4.43 27.65
C ILE A 73 -10.71 -5.86 27.18
N ASP A 74 -11.95 -6.10 26.76
CA ASP A 74 -12.41 -7.41 26.29
C ASP A 74 -11.69 -7.81 25.00
N ILE A 75 -11.49 -6.89 24.06
CA ILE A 75 -10.71 -7.11 22.83
C ILE A 75 -9.25 -7.44 23.17
N LEU A 76 -8.59 -6.66 24.03
CA LEU A 76 -7.19 -6.86 24.40
C LEU A 76 -6.95 -8.19 25.15
N LYS A 77 -7.98 -8.71 25.84
CA LYS A 77 -7.94 -10.03 26.48
C LYS A 77 -8.23 -11.19 25.52
N SER A 78 -8.78 -10.91 24.35
CA SER A 78 -9.16 -11.93 23.37
C SER A 78 -7.94 -12.52 22.68
N SER A 79 -7.77 -13.83 22.77
CA SER A 79 -6.74 -14.57 22.02
C SER A 79 -6.94 -14.48 20.50
N GLY A 80 -8.21 -14.43 20.05
CA GLY A 80 -8.57 -14.27 18.65
C GLY A 80 -8.11 -12.93 18.07
N PHE A 81 -8.16 -11.85 18.85
CA PHE A 81 -7.65 -10.54 18.46
C PHE A 81 -6.14 -10.57 18.17
N TRP A 82 -5.35 -11.13 19.11
CA TRP A 82 -3.91 -11.25 18.94
C TRP A 82 -3.51 -12.18 17.81
N ALA A 83 -4.25 -13.28 17.63
CA ALA A 83 -4.06 -14.15 16.48
C ALA A 83 -4.32 -13.44 15.15
N SER A 84 -5.33 -12.56 15.09
CA SER A 84 -5.62 -11.76 13.90
C SER A 84 -4.56 -10.71 13.63
N ILE A 85 -4.07 -10.02 14.68
CA ILE A 85 -2.94 -9.08 14.56
C ILE A 85 -1.70 -9.79 14.01
N ASN A 86 -1.33 -10.95 14.57
CA ASN A 86 -0.16 -11.70 14.11
C ASN A 86 -0.29 -12.14 12.65
N ARG A 87 -1.48 -12.59 12.22
CA ARG A 87 -1.75 -12.94 10.82
C ARG A 87 -1.63 -11.74 9.89
N THR A 88 -2.21 -10.60 10.28
CA THR A 88 -2.12 -9.36 9.49
C THR A 88 -0.68 -8.84 9.44
N ALA A 89 0.04 -8.87 10.55
CA ALA A 89 1.44 -8.46 10.59
C ALA A 89 2.32 -9.37 9.71
N TYR A 90 2.13 -10.68 9.78
CA TYR A 90 2.82 -11.63 8.90
C TYR A 90 2.52 -11.35 7.43
N PHE A 91 1.25 -11.23 7.07
CA PHE A 91 0.83 -10.88 5.70
C PHE A 91 1.52 -9.59 5.23
N THR A 92 1.42 -8.53 6.02
CA THR A 92 1.98 -7.21 5.70
C THR A 92 3.49 -7.26 5.48
N VAL A 93 4.22 -7.85 6.43
CA VAL A 93 5.69 -7.91 6.33
C VAL A 93 6.13 -8.73 5.13
N VAL A 94 5.55 -9.92 4.95
CA VAL A 94 5.97 -10.83 3.85
C VAL A 94 5.61 -10.25 2.49
N SER A 95 4.38 -9.72 2.31
CA SER A 95 3.96 -9.09 1.06
C SER A 95 4.87 -7.91 0.71
N ILE A 96 5.07 -6.98 1.64
CA ILE A 96 5.88 -5.77 1.40
C ILE A 96 7.33 -6.12 1.08
N VAL A 97 7.94 -7.06 1.79
CA VAL A 97 9.33 -7.46 1.51
C VAL A 97 9.46 -8.01 0.09
N ILE A 98 8.56 -8.91 -0.31
CA ILE A 98 8.57 -9.49 -1.66
C ILE A 98 8.32 -8.42 -2.71
N GLU A 99 7.32 -7.56 -2.53
CA GLU A 99 6.99 -6.46 -3.43
C GLU A 99 8.13 -5.46 -3.59
N MET A 100 8.78 -5.10 -2.49
CA MET A 100 9.92 -4.18 -2.51
C MET A 100 11.11 -4.77 -3.26
N VAL A 101 11.43 -6.05 -3.03
CA VAL A 101 12.53 -6.72 -3.73
C VAL A 101 12.22 -6.85 -5.22
N ILE A 102 11.08 -7.43 -5.58
CA ILE A 102 10.71 -7.64 -6.98
C ILE A 102 10.49 -6.29 -7.69
N GLY A 103 9.78 -5.36 -7.04
CA GLY A 103 9.52 -4.01 -7.56
C GLY A 103 10.81 -3.23 -7.81
N PHE A 104 11.79 -3.33 -6.91
CA PHE A 104 13.09 -2.69 -7.08
C PHE A 104 13.87 -3.29 -8.26
N LEU A 105 13.89 -4.62 -8.41
CA LEU A 105 14.53 -5.28 -9.55
C LEU A 105 13.88 -4.86 -10.87
N ILE A 106 12.55 -4.81 -10.92
CA ILE A 106 11.82 -4.34 -12.11
C ILE A 106 12.14 -2.86 -12.38
N ALA A 107 12.19 -2.01 -11.34
CA ALA A 107 12.51 -0.59 -11.47
C ALA A 107 13.94 -0.39 -12.05
N LEU A 108 14.92 -1.15 -11.55
CA LEU A 108 16.29 -1.12 -12.09
C LEU A 108 16.33 -1.55 -13.57
N LEU A 109 15.61 -2.60 -13.93
CA LEU A 109 15.51 -3.05 -15.32
C LEU A 109 14.89 -1.97 -16.21
N LEU A 110 13.75 -1.39 -15.79
CA LEU A 110 13.04 -0.36 -16.53
C LEU A 110 13.77 1.00 -16.54
N ASN A 111 14.74 1.21 -15.66
CA ASN A 111 15.59 2.40 -15.69
C ASN A 111 16.63 2.37 -16.79
N GLN A 112 16.93 1.19 -17.32
CA GLN A 112 17.85 1.02 -18.44
C GLN A 112 17.23 1.44 -19.77
N LYS A 113 18.07 1.80 -20.74
CA LYS A 113 17.64 2.18 -22.10
C LYS A 113 17.60 0.93 -22.98
N PHE A 114 16.39 0.48 -23.36
CA PHE A 114 16.18 -0.57 -24.37
C PHE A 114 14.89 -0.29 -25.16
N TRP A 115 14.77 -0.86 -26.38
CA TRP A 115 13.71 -0.49 -27.33
C TRP A 115 12.28 -0.83 -26.83
N ALA A 116 12.11 -1.97 -26.14
CA ALA A 116 10.79 -2.45 -25.67
C ALA A 116 10.33 -1.83 -24.34
N ARG A 117 11.10 -0.90 -23.75
CA ARG A 117 10.84 -0.32 -22.42
C ARG A 117 9.44 0.28 -22.27
N GLY A 118 8.95 0.98 -23.31
CA GLY A 118 7.60 1.58 -23.29
C GLY A 118 6.50 0.52 -23.21
N ILE A 119 6.61 -0.51 -24.03
CA ILE A 119 5.66 -1.63 -24.06
C ILE A 119 5.65 -2.35 -22.71
N LEU A 120 6.82 -2.66 -22.14
CA LEU A 120 6.91 -3.32 -20.85
C LEU A 120 6.29 -2.49 -19.72
N ARG A 121 6.48 -1.17 -19.72
CA ARG A 121 5.83 -0.28 -18.74
C ARG A 121 4.30 -0.33 -18.85
N SER A 122 3.76 -0.35 -20.04
CA SER A 122 2.32 -0.45 -20.26
C SER A 122 1.78 -1.82 -19.84
N LEU A 123 2.46 -2.90 -20.16
CA LEU A 123 2.07 -4.26 -19.77
C LEU A 123 2.11 -4.46 -18.26
N LEU A 124 3.09 -3.87 -17.57
CA LEU A 124 3.18 -3.92 -16.12
C LEU A 124 1.98 -3.24 -15.42
N LEU A 125 1.33 -2.26 -16.05
CA LEU A 125 0.15 -1.62 -15.46
C LEU A 125 -1.10 -2.47 -15.50
N VAL A 126 -1.16 -3.51 -16.36
CA VAL A 126 -2.38 -4.31 -16.55
C VAL A 126 -2.87 -4.96 -15.25
N PRO A 127 -2.04 -5.64 -14.43
CA PRO A 127 -2.50 -6.22 -13.18
C PRO A 127 -3.04 -5.18 -12.19
N TRP A 128 -2.39 -4.04 -12.10
CA TRP A 128 -2.81 -2.97 -11.19
C TRP A 128 -4.14 -2.32 -11.62
N ALA A 129 -4.41 -2.24 -12.92
CA ALA A 129 -5.65 -1.67 -13.46
C ALA A 129 -6.88 -2.56 -13.23
N LEU A 130 -6.70 -3.85 -12.92
CA LEU A 130 -7.82 -4.75 -12.66
C LEU A 130 -8.53 -4.39 -11.33
N PRO A 131 -9.88 -4.40 -11.30
CA PRO A 131 -10.61 -4.33 -10.04
C PRO A 131 -10.18 -5.46 -9.09
N ILE A 132 -10.07 -5.17 -7.79
CA ILE A 132 -9.60 -6.16 -6.79
C ILE A 132 -10.48 -7.41 -6.75
N THR A 133 -11.79 -7.26 -7.00
CA THR A 133 -12.74 -8.37 -7.06
C THR A 133 -12.42 -9.33 -8.20
N VAL A 134 -12.12 -8.80 -9.39
CA VAL A 134 -11.79 -9.62 -10.58
C VAL A 134 -10.47 -10.35 -10.34
N ASP A 135 -9.48 -9.67 -9.83
CA ASP A 135 -8.20 -10.22 -9.46
C ASP A 135 -8.35 -11.37 -8.45
N ALA A 136 -9.07 -11.15 -7.36
CA ALA A 136 -9.30 -12.15 -6.33
C ALA A 136 -10.06 -13.40 -6.86
N ILE A 137 -11.07 -13.23 -7.73
CA ILE A 137 -11.79 -14.34 -8.36
C ILE A 137 -10.86 -15.10 -9.30
N MET A 138 -10.05 -14.40 -10.10
CA MET A 138 -9.08 -15.03 -11.01
C MET A 138 -8.10 -15.93 -10.22
N TRP A 139 -7.51 -15.42 -9.15
CA TRP A 139 -6.59 -16.19 -8.31
C TRP A 139 -7.29 -17.32 -7.56
N LYS A 140 -8.54 -17.13 -7.10
CA LYS A 140 -9.36 -18.22 -6.53
C LYS A 140 -9.56 -19.38 -7.51
N TRP A 141 -9.75 -19.09 -8.80
CA TRP A 141 -9.85 -20.12 -9.83
C TRP A 141 -8.52 -20.79 -10.12
N ILE A 142 -7.42 -20.02 -10.18
CA ILE A 142 -6.07 -20.57 -10.37
C ILE A 142 -5.72 -21.56 -9.26
N PHE A 143 -6.08 -21.26 -8.00
CA PHE A 143 -5.82 -22.11 -6.83
C PHE A 143 -6.93 -23.13 -6.52
N ASN A 144 -7.91 -23.30 -7.41
CA ASN A 144 -9.01 -24.22 -7.19
C ASN A 144 -8.52 -25.68 -7.03
N ALA A 145 -9.11 -26.39 -6.04
CA ALA A 145 -8.70 -27.76 -5.71
C ALA A 145 -9.01 -28.78 -6.81
N ASN A 146 -10.06 -28.54 -7.63
CA ASN A 146 -10.57 -29.54 -8.57
C ASN A 146 -10.09 -29.31 -10.02
N TYR A 147 -9.95 -28.04 -10.42
CA TYR A 147 -9.65 -27.67 -11.80
C TYR A 147 -8.62 -26.53 -11.93
N GLY A 148 -7.99 -26.13 -10.82
CA GLY A 148 -7.10 -24.97 -10.81
C GLY A 148 -5.86 -25.16 -11.67
N ALA A 149 -5.52 -24.12 -12.45
CA ALA A 149 -4.36 -24.12 -13.34
C ALA A 149 -3.03 -24.34 -12.58
N PHE A 150 -2.95 -23.88 -11.35
CA PHE A 150 -1.75 -24.08 -10.51
C PHE A 150 -1.54 -25.56 -10.17
N ASN A 151 -2.61 -26.31 -9.84
CA ASN A 151 -2.55 -27.75 -9.67
C ASN A 151 -2.16 -28.49 -10.96
N ALA A 152 -2.73 -28.07 -12.09
CA ALA A 152 -2.40 -28.67 -13.38
C ALA A 152 -0.92 -28.50 -13.73
N LEU A 153 -0.38 -27.29 -13.54
CA LEU A 153 1.02 -27.00 -13.77
C LEU A 153 1.93 -27.84 -12.87
N LEU A 154 1.66 -27.89 -11.56
CA LEU A 154 2.48 -28.64 -10.61
C LEU A 154 2.45 -30.15 -10.88
N LYS A 155 1.31 -30.69 -11.31
CA LYS A 155 1.18 -32.09 -11.70
C LYS A 155 1.95 -32.39 -12.98
N GLN A 156 1.89 -31.48 -13.98
CA GLN A 156 2.58 -31.64 -15.26
C GLN A 156 4.11 -31.67 -15.09
N ILE A 157 4.66 -30.86 -14.17
CA ILE A 157 6.10 -30.86 -13.88
C ILE A 157 6.50 -31.89 -12.82
N GLY A 158 5.60 -32.75 -12.37
CA GLY A 158 5.88 -33.86 -11.46
C GLY A 158 6.10 -33.47 -9.99
N LEU A 159 5.73 -32.26 -9.57
CA LEU A 159 5.87 -31.81 -8.18
C LEU A 159 4.76 -32.29 -7.23
N ILE A 160 3.62 -32.70 -7.80
CA ILE A 160 2.49 -33.28 -7.05
C ILE A 160 1.87 -34.42 -7.83
N ASP A 161 1.47 -35.49 -7.13
CA ASP A 161 0.79 -36.65 -7.73
C ASP A 161 -0.72 -36.42 -7.90
N SER A 162 -1.32 -35.65 -7.00
CA SER A 162 -2.76 -35.35 -6.98
C SER A 162 -3.00 -33.87 -6.68
N TYR A 163 -4.13 -33.38 -7.13
CA TYR A 163 -4.58 -32.00 -6.90
C TYR A 163 -4.75 -31.73 -5.40
N ARG A 164 -4.35 -30.54 -4.96
CA ARG A 164 -4.37 -30.12 -3.56
C ARG A 164 -5.30 -28.92 -3.34
N GLY A 165 -5.94 -28.86 -2.19
CA GLY A 165 -6.73 -27.72 -1.75
C GLY A 165 -5.83 -26.62 -1.14
N TRP A 166 -5.37 -25.69 -1.94
CA TRP A 166 -4.47 -24.62 -1.52
C TRP A 166 -5.14 -23.62 -0.57
N LEU A 167 -6.45 -23.38 -0.75
CA LEU A 167 -7.24 -22.43 0.05
C LEU A 167 -7.94 -23.09 1.25
N THR A 168 -7.69 -24.38 1.52
CA THR A 168 -8.39 -25.13 2.58
C THR A 168 -7.68 -25.12 3.91
N ARG A 169 -6.41 -24.77 3.97
CA ARG A 169 -5.59 -24.72 5.19
C ARG A 169 -5.14 -23.29 5.47
N PRO A 170 -5.10 -22.83 6.74
CA PRO A 170 -4.78 -21.45 7.07
C PRO A 170 -3.48 -20.93 6.45
N TRP A 171 -2.39 -21.64 6.59
CA TRP A 171 -1.08 -21.23 6.09
C TRP A 171 -0.99 -21.24 4.55
N SER A 172 -1.51 -22.27 3.89
CA SER A 172 -1.49 -22.31 2.42
C SER A 172 -2.39 -21.23 1.83
N ALA A 173 -3.57 -21.00 2.41
CA ALA A 173 -4.46 -19.92 2.00
C ALA A 173 -3.79 -18.55 2.16
N MET A 174 -3.11 -18.30 3.28
CA MET A 174 -2.36 -17.07 3.53
C MET A 174 -1.32 -16.81 2.43
N HIS A 175 -0.50 -17.82 2.09
CA HIS A 175 0.51 -17.66 1.03
C HIS A 175 -0.12 -17.47 -0.36
N CYS A 176 -1.25 -18.13 -0.66
CA CYS A 176 -1.99 -17.89 -1.90
C CYS A 176 -2.50 -16.44 -2.01
N VAL A 177 -3.00 -15.88 -0.91
CA VAL A 177 -3.43 -14.48 -0.85
C VAL A 177 -2.23 -13.53 -1.00
N ILE A 178 -1.09 -13.83 -0.35
CA ILE A 178 0.15 -13.06 -0.52
C ILE A 178 0.60 -13.05 -1.99
N VAL A 179 0.58 -14.20 -2.66
CA VAL A 179 0.96 -14.30 -4.09
C VAL A 179 0.06 -13.42 -4.95
N ALA A 180 -1.23 -13.44 -4.70
CA ALA A 180 -2.20 -12.62 -5.44
C ALA A 180 -1.97 -11.12 -5.21
N ASP A 181 -1.78 -10.70 -3.95
CA ASP A 181 -1.50 -9.31 -3.59
C ASP A 181 -0.18 -8.82 -4.17
N VAL A 182 0.89 -9.60 -4.03
CA VAL A 182 2.21 -9.30 -4.62
C VAL A 182 2.12 -9.15 -6.13
N TRP A 183 1.44 -10.07 -6.82
CA TRP A 183 1.26 -9.99 -8.27
C TRP A 183 0.55 -8.70 -8.68
N LYS A 184 -0.45 -8.28 -7.94
CA LYS A 184 -1.23 -7.08 -8.23
C LYS A 184 -0.46 -5.78 -7.95
N ILE A 185 0.28 -5.71 -6.85
CA ILE A 185 0.79 -4.44 -6.32
C ILE A 185 2.26 -4.17 -6.68
N THR A 186 3.05 -5.21 -6.94
CA THR A 186 4.48 -5.04 -7.29
C THR A 186 4.71 -4.03 -8.42
N GLN A 187 3.78 -3.94 -9.38
CA GLN A 187 3.87 -3.01 -10.51
C GLN A 187 3.82 -1.54 -10.07
N LEU A 188 2.93 -1.22 -9.12
CA LEU A 188 2.85 0.11 -8.54
C LEU A 188 4.15 0.46 -7.80
N VAL A 189 4.64 -0.47 -6.97
CA VAL A 189 5.91 -0.33 -6.26
C VAL A 189 7.06 -0.08 -7.24
N ALA A 190 7.13 -0.88 -8.31
CA ALA A 190 8.16 -0.76 -9.34
C ALA A 190 8.14 0.61 -10.03
N LEU A 191 6.94 1.13 -10.34
CA LEU A 191 6.80 2.44 -11.00
C LEU A 191 7.16 3.60 -10.07
N LEU A 192 6.77 3.53 -8.80
CA LEU A 192 7.14 4.54 -7.80
C LEU A 192 8.67 4.57 -7.58
N LEU A 193 9.29 3.39 -7.43
CA LEU A 193 10.74 3.29 -7.31
C LEU A 193 11.46 3.74 -8.59
N LEU A 194 10.92 3.43 -9.76
CA LEU A 194 11.43 3.92 -11.04
C LEU A 194 11.38 5.44 -11.14
N ALA A 195 10.27 6.06 -10.71
CA ALA A 195 10.18 7.51 -10.65
C ALA A 195 11.27 8.12 -9.76
N GLY A 196 11.50 7.51 -8.58
CA GLY A 196 12.60 7.91 -7.70
C GLY A 196 13.98 7.71 -8.33
N LEU A 197 14.23 6.58 -9.04
CA LEU A 197 15.50 6.34 -9.74
C LEU A 197 15.76 7.40 -10.82
N GLN A 198 14.73 7.91 -11.47
CA GLN A 198 14.86 8.91 -12.53
C GLN A 198 15.20 10.32 -12.02
N THR A 199 15.06 10.58 -10.72
CA THR A 199 15.49 11.85 -10.11
C THR A 199 16.99 11.90 -9.81
N ILE A 200 17.68 10.76 -9.86
CA ILE A 200 19.12 10.70 -9.57
C ILE A 200 19.89 11.18 -10.81
N PRO A 201 20.73 12.24 -10.67
CA PRO A 201 21.52 12.77 -11.77
C PRO A 201 22.51 11.73 -12.32
N ARG A 202 22.64 11.67 -13.65
CA ARG A 202 23.56 10.71 -14.30
C ARG A 202 25.02 10.98 -14.01
N GLU A 203 25.36 12.24 -13.82
CA GLU A 203 26.71 12.70 -13.50
C GLU A 203 27.29 12.00 -12.27
N MET A 204 26.43 11.61 -11.32
CA MET A 204 26.87 10.86 -10.13
C MET A 204 27.38 9.46 -10.47
N TYR A 205 26.72 8.80 -11.43
CA TYR A 205 27.14 7.48 -11.90
C TYR A 205 28.39 7.56 -12.80
N GLU A 206 28.48 8.61 -13.61
CA GLU A 206 29.63 8.90 -14.47
C GLU A 206 30.88 9.17 -13.62
N ALA A 207 30.77 10.02 -12.61
CA ALA A 207 31.85 10.29 -11.65
C ALA A 207 32.30 9.00 -10.92
N ALA A 208 31.34 8.20 -10.42
CA ALA A 208 31.65 6.92 -9.78
C ALA A 208 32.37 5.95 -10.72
N THR A 209 32.03 5.96 -12.02
CA THR A 209 32.70 5.12 -13.02
C THR A 209 34.16 5.58 -13.25
N VAL A 210 34.41 6.89 -13.29
CA VAL A 210 35.76 7.46 -13.38
C VAL A 210 36.60 7.07 -12.15
N ASP A 211 35.97 7.05 -10.95
CA ASP A 211 36.60 6.61 -9.70
C ASP A 211 36.77 5.09 -9.60
N GLY A 212 36.42 4.32 -10.64
CA GLY A 212 36.54 2.86 -10.69
C GLY A 212 35.53 2.11 -9.82
N ALA A 213 34.40 2.72 -9.47
CA ALA A 213 33.36 2.06 -8.69
C ALA A 213 32.68 0.96 -9.50
N SER A 214 32.57 -0.25 -8.92
CA SER A 214 31.78 -1.34 -9.50
C SER A 214 30.28 -1.03 -9.46
N TRP A 215 29.49 -1.74 -10.26
CA TRP A 215 28.02 -1.61 -10.24
C TRP A 215 27.41 -1.81 -8.85
N TRP A 216 27.90 -2.78 -8.09
CA TRP A 216 27.45 -3.01 -6.70
C TRP A 216 27.79 -1.84 -5.79
N ARG A 217 28.98 -1.27 -5.92
CA ARG A 217 29.39 -0.10 -5.15
C ARG A 217 28.50 1.10 -5.46
N SER A 218 28.21 1.37 -6.72
CA SER A 218 27.30 2.43 -7.13
C SER A 218 25.85 2.19 -6.62
N LEU A 219 25.39 0.93 -6.61
CA LEU A 219 24.08 0.57 -6.09
C LEU A 219 23.94 0.90 -4.59
N PHE A 220 24.91 0.46 -3.78
CA PHE A 220 24.83 0.66 -2.32
C PHE A 220 25.25 2.04 -1.86
N SER A 221 26.16 2.74 -2.55
CA SER A 221 26.70 4.02 -2.15
C SER A 221 26.00 5.23 -2.77
N ILE A 222 25.33 5.06 -3.93
CA ILE A 222 24.64 6.15 -4.64
C ILE A 222 23.13 5.85 -4.73
N THR A 223 22.78 4.73 -5.38
CA THR A 223 21.38 4.47 -5.72
C THR A 223 20.50 4.31 -4.49
N LEU A 224 20.81 3.40 -3.58
CA LEU A 224 19.99 3.13 -2.40
C LEU A 224 19.91 4.32 -1.43
N PRO A 225 21.01 5.04 -1.11
CA PRO A 225 20.93 6.22 -0.26
C PRO A 225 20.08 7.34 -0.85
N LEU A 226 20.21 7.63 -2.14
CA LEU A 226 19.42 8.66 -2.81
C LEU A 226 17.96 8.24 -3.04
N LEU A 227 17.69 6.94 -3.15
CA LEU A 227 16.34 6.42 -3.28
C LEU A 227 15.60 6.28 -1.93
N LYS A 228 16.30 6.42 -0.81
CA LYS A 228 15.73 6.25 0.54
C LYS A 228 14.44 7.04 0.78
N PRO A 229 14.29 8.32 0.38
CA PRO A 229 13.02 9.03 0.54
C PRO A 229 11.86 8.35 -0.19
N THR A 230 12.08 7.92 -1.43
CA THR A 230 11.07 7.21 -2.23
C THR A 230 10.71 5.86 -1.62
N ILE A 231 11.72 5.09 -1.19
CA ILE A 231 11.51 3.82 -0.48
C ILE A 231 10.65 4.04 0.76
N THR A 232 10.94 5.08 1.55
CA THR A 232 10.17 5.39 2.77
C THR A 232 8.70 5.68 2.44
N VAL A 233 8.43 6.50 1.41
CA VAL A 233 7.05 6.80 0.97
C VAL A 233 6.33 5.53 0.55
N VAL A 234 6.96 4.69 -0.28
CA VAL A 234 6.38 3.42 -0.75
C VAL A 234 6.10 2.49 0.44
N LEU A 235 7.04 2.35 1.38
CA LEU A 235 6.85 1.52 2.57
C LEU A 235 5.67 2.00 3.43
N VAL A 236 5.56 3.30 3.68
CA VAL A 236 4.44 3.87 4.46
C VAL A 236 3.12 3.61 3.76
N MET A 237 3.01 3.92 2.47
CA MET A 237 1.80 3.67 1.68
C MET A 237 1.40 2.18 1.71
N ARG A 238 2.35 1.29 1.43
CA ARG A 238 2.08 -0.15 1.40
C ARG A 238 1.72 -0.71 2.77
N THR A 239 2.37 -0.23 3.84
CA THR A 239 2.02 -0.65 5.20
C THR A 239 0.57 -0.29 5.51
N LEU A 240 0.14 0.94 5.23
CA LEU A 240 -1.23 1.37 5.45
C LEU A 240 -2.25 0.54 4.62
N ASP A 241 -1.93 0.21 3.37
CA ASP A 241 -2.81 -0.57 2.51
C ASP A 241 -2.86 -2.05 2.93
N ALA A 242 -1.73 -2.66 3.24
CA ALA A 242 -1.65 -4.06 3.65
C ALA A 242 -2.34 -4.32 5.00
N PHE A 243 -2.28 -3.37 5.95
CA PHE A 243 -3.03 -3.48 7.21
C PHE A 243 -4.55 -3.38 7.04
N ARG A 244 -5.02 -2.80 5.95
CA ARG A 244 -6.44 -2.66 5.61
C ARG A 244 -6.92 -3.73 4.64
N VAL A 245 -6.09 -4.72 4.32
CA VAL A 245 -6.45 -5.78 3.38
C VAL A 245 -7.68 -6.54 3.88
N PHE A 246 -8.73 -6.56 3.06
CA PHE A 246 -9.96 -7.28 3.34
C PHE A 246 -10.50 -7.99 2.11
N ASP A 247 -10.69 -7.26 1.01
CA ASP A 247 -11.43 -7.73 -0.16
C ASP A 247 -10.82 -9.00 -0.78
N ILE A 248 -9.51 -8.99 -1.03
CA ILE A 248 -8.82 -10.14 -1.64
C ILE A 248 -8.87 -11.37 -0.73
N VAL A 249 -8.69 -11.19 0.59
CA VAL A 249 -8.78 -12.26 1.59
C VAL A 249 -10.18 -12.84 1.60
N TYR A 250 -11.21 -11.98 1.72
CA TYR A 250 -12.60 -12.40 1.82
C TYR A 250 -13.08 -13.12 0.55
N ILE A 251 -12.77 -12.60 -0.63
CA ILE A 251 -13.21 -13.18 -1.91
C ILE A 251 -12.53 -14.52 -2.15
N MET A 252 -11.23 -14.63 -1.89
CA MET A 252 -10.49 -15.88 -2.12
C MET A 252 -10.84 -16.97 -1.11
N THR A 253 -11.05 -16.64 0.16
CA THR A 253 -11.18 -17.62 1.25
C THR A 253 -12.56 -17.64 1.90
N SER A 254 -13.45 -16.69 1.57
CA SER A 254 -14.75 -16.49 2.22
C SER A 254 -14.64 -16.26 3.75
N GLY A 255 -13.53 -15.65 4.19
CA GLY A 255 -13.26 -15.35 5.59
C GLY A 255 -12.62 -16.49 6.39
N GLY A 256 -12.32 -17.63 5.77
CA GLY A 256 -11.64 -18.77 6.36
C GLY A 256 -10.48 -19.25 5.51
N PRO A 257 -9.85 -20.39 5.82
CA PRO A 257 -9.87 -21.16 7.07
C PRO A 257 -9.13 -20.40 8.18
N ALA A 258 -9.74 -20.35 9.37
CA ALA A 258 -9.18 -19.66 10.54
C ALA A 258 -8.37 -20.63 11.42
#